data_4dda49af47ae9a9e7af2a57c051a0e54
#
_entry.id   4dda49af47ae9a9e7af2a57c051a0e54
#
_cell.length_a   1.000
_cell.length_b   1.000
_cell.length_c   1.000
_cell.angle_alpha   90.00
_cell.angle_beta   90.00
_cell.angle_gamma   90.00
#
_symmetry.space_group_name_H-M   'P 1'
#
loop_
_entity.id
_entity.type
_entity.pdbx_description
1 polymer ?
#
loop_
_entity_poly.entity_id
_entity_poly.type
_entity_poly.pdbx_seq_one_letter_code
_entity_poly.pdbx_strand_id
1 'polypeptide(L)'
;MKRRISLLLLLLSLATSAFTADDAERAPNFSAKTTAGEKFTNASLKGHVVLLQFWTTWCPYCKREQPLIDSLDREFHDQGLVVLAIDVNESKKTVKKYLEENPRSCRIVLTEDTNLAAMYAANSYPIYVVIDRDGNIAAEQRGAAGERTLRTMLKRAGLAPPEQ
;
A
#
# COMPACT_ATOMS: atom_id res chain seq x y z
N MET A 1 69.89 -3.26 37.95
CA MET A 1 69.29 -3.61 36.66
C MET A 1 67.75 -3.55 36.84
N LYS A 2 67.08 -2.45 36.41
CA LYS A 2 65.63 -2.23 36.58
C LYS A 2 64.98 -2.40 35.21
N ARG A 3 64.26 -3.52 35.00
CA ARG A 3 63.46 -3.78 33.79
C ARG A 3 62.18 -2.98 33.87
N ARG A 4 62.00 -1.98 33.00
CA ARG A 4 60.73 -1.25 32.77
C ARG A 4 59.85 -2.08 31.86
N ILE A 5 58.74 -2.58 32.35
CA ILE A 5 57.70 -3.23 31.58
C ILE A 5 56.75 -2.14 31.09
N SER A 6 56.79 -1.86 29.77
CA SER A 6 55.89 -0.91 29.13
C SER A 6 54.60 -1.63 28.82
N LEU A 7 53.51 -1.28 29.50
CA LEU A 7 52.16 -1.84 29.27
C LEU A 7 51.53 -1.08 28.12
N LEU A 8 51.53 -1.67 26.94
CA LEU A 8 50.77 -1.17 25.79
C LEU A 8 49.30 -1.51 25.97
N LEU A 9 48.48 -0.54 26.34
CA LEU A 9 47.02 -0.64 26.34
C LEU A 9 46.52 -0.53 24.90
N LEU A 10 46.14 -1.66 24.29
CA LEU A 10 45.50 -1.71 23.00
C LEU A 10 44.01 -1.35 23.20
N LEU A 11 43.65 -0.10 22.89
CA LEU A 11 42.25 0.34 22.85
C LEU A 11 41.57 -0.28 21.60
N LEU A 12 40.89 -1.39 21.80
CA LEU A 12 40.02 -1.99 20.78
C LEU A 12 38.73 -1.18 20.71
N SER A 13 38.67 -0.20 19.78
CA SER A 13 37.44 0.54 19.49
C SER A 13 36.46 -0.40 18.79
N LEU A 14 35.44 -0.88 19.51
CA LEU A 14 34.27 -1.50 18.90
C LEU A 14 33.51 -0.40 18.12
N ALA A 15 33.70 -0.39 16.81
CA ALA A 15 32.81 0.33 15.90
C ALA A 15 31.49 -0.43 15.88
N THR A 16 30.53 -0.01 16.70
CA THR A 16 29.14 -0.43 16.57
C THR A 16 28.60 0.19 15.28
N SER A 17 28.55 -0.61 14.20
CA SER A 17 27.80 -0.24 12.99
C SER A 17 26.35 -0.12 13.41
N ALA A 18 25.86 1.13 13.52
CA ALA A 18 24.45 1.40 13.63
C ALA A 18 23.80 0.89 12.34
N PHE A 19 23.10 -0.23 12.42
CA PHE A 19 22.24 -0.72 11.36
C PHE A 19 21.11 0.31 11.23
N THR A 20 21.23 1.20 10.26
CA THR A 20 20.17 2.17 9.96
C THR A 20 19.00 1.39 9.35
N ALA A 21 17.89 1.36 10.07
CA ALA A 21 16.61 0.79 9.62
C ALA A 21 15.94 1.75 8.60
N ASP A 22 16.63 2.08 7.51
CA ASP A 22 16.16 3.03 6.49
C ASP A 22 16.21 2.43 5.08
N ASP A 23 15.93 1.13 4.97
CA ASP A 23 15.83 0.43 3.67
C ASP A 23 14.36 0.20 3.26
N ALA A 24 13.41 0.95 3.85
CA ALA A 24 12.01 0.87 3.47
C ALA A 24 11.81 1.54 2.11
N GLU A 25 11.33 0.77 1.12
CA GLU A 25 11.06 1.28 -0.22
C GLU A 25 9.94 2.32 -0.17
N ARG A 26 10.25 3.55 -0.56
CA ARG A 26 9.26 4.61 -0.63
C ARG A 26 8.30 4.42 -1.79
N ALA A 27 7.01 4.61 -1.53
CA ALA A 27 6.02 4.68 -2.59
C ALA A 27 6.34 5.83 -3.55
N PRO A 28 6.26 5.62 -4.88
CA PRO A 28 6.51 6.67 -5.86
C PRO A 28 5.52 7.82 -5.66
N ASN A 29 5.94 9.04 -6.02
CA ASN A 29 5.06 10.20 -5.95
C ASN A 29 3.93 10.10 -6.97
N PHE A 30 2.70 10.22 -6.50
CA PHE A 30 1.53 10.14 -7.36
C PHE A 30 0.51 11.25 -7.07
N SER A 31 -0.39 11.41 -8.03
CA SER A 31 -1.63 12.14 -7.89
C SER A 31 -2.76 11.27 -8.42
N ALA A 32 -3.87 11.23 -7.73
CA ALA A 32 -5.05 10.47 -8.12
C ALA A 32 -6.30 11.30 -7.88
N LYS A 33 -7.22 11.30 -8.85
CA LYS A 33 -8.54 11.90 -8.71
C LYS A 33 -9.59 10.81 -8.81
N THR A 34 -10.46 10.74 -7.81
CA THR A 34 -11.54 9.75 -7.77
C THR A 34 -12.69 10.13 -8.71
N THR A 35 -13.53 9.16 -9.02
CA THR A 35 -14.76 9.40 -9.79
C THR A 35 -15.75 10.33 -9.07
N ALA A 36 -15.62 10.46 -7.73
CA ALA A 36 -16.38 11.42 -6.90
C ALA A 36 -15.74 12.82 -6.86
N GLY A 37 -14.54 12.99 -7.45
CA GLY A 37 -13.85 14.28 -7.52
C GLY A 37 -12.84 14.54 -6.40
N GLU A 38 -12.69 13.65 -5.42
CA GLU A 38 -11.66 13.75 -4.38
C GLU A 38 -10.27 13.64 -5.00
N LYS A 39 -9.30 14.38 -4.45
CA LYS A 39 -7.91 14.35 -4.91
C LYS A 39 -6.99 13.83 -3.83
N PHE A 40 -6.13 12.88 -4.18
CA PHE A 40 -5.15 12.27 -3.31
C PHE A 40 -3.74 12.41 -3.87
N THR A 41 -2.79 12.67 -2.98
CA THR A 41 -1.35 12.71 -3.23
C THR A 41 -0.63 12.04 -2.06
N ASN A 42 0.65 11.70 -2.20
CA ASN A 42 1.44 11.21 -1.06
C ASN A 42 1.36 12.16 0.15
N ALA A 43 1.37 13.48 -0.09
CA ALA A 43 1.30 14.47 0.99
C ALA A 43 -0.06 14.46 1.71
N SER A 44 -1.18 14.36 0.98
CA SER A 44 -2.52 14.31 1.59
C SER A 44 -2.82 13.00 2.30
N LEU A 45 -2.06 11.95 1.99
CA LEU A 45 -2.22 10.61 2.56
C LEU A 45 -1.23 10.32 3.70
N LYS A 46 -0.37 11.28 4.05
CA LYS A 46 0.56 11.12 5.18
C LYS A 46 -0.21 10.86 6.48
N GLY A 47 0.22 9.86 7.23
CA GLY A 47 -0.45 9.42 8.46
C GLY A 47 -1.60 8.42 8.23
N HIS A 48 -1.95 8.13 6.98
CA HIS A 48 -2.92 7.11 6.61
C HIS A 48 -2.22 5.84 6.09
N VAL A 49 -2.86 4.70 6.29
CA VAL A 49 -2.51 3.48 5.57
C VAL A 49 -3.30 3.47 4.26
N VAL A 50 -2.62 3.22 3.14
CA VAL A 50 -3.25 3.22 1.81
C VAL A 50 -3.22 1.82 1.23
N LEU A 51 -4.38 1.32 0.81
CA LEU A 51 -4.49 0.12 -0.01
C LEU A 51 -4.79 0.53 -1.45
N LEU A 52 -3.83 0.33 -2.35
CA LEU A 52 -4.04 0.44 -3.78
C LEU A 52 -4.51 -0.92 -4.30
N GLN A 53 -5.63 -0.97 -5.02
CA GLN A 53 -6.08 -2.14 -5.77
C GLN A 53 -6.09 -1.77 -7.25
N PHE A 54 -5.30 -2.47 -8.08
CA PHE A 54 -5.40 -2.38 -9.54
C PHE A 54 -6.33 -3.48 -10.05
N TRP A 55 -7.36 -3.09 -10.80
CA TRP A 55 -8.43 -3.99 -11.20
C TRP A 55 -9.03 -3.62 -12.57
N THR A 56 -9.88 -4.49 -13.10
CA THR A 56 -10.70 -4.22 -14.29
C THR A 56 -12.10 -4.80 -14.11
N THR A 57 -13.08 -4.30 -14.87
CA THR A 57 -14.46 -4.76 -14.80
C THR A 57 -14.65 -6.20 -15.31
N TRP A 58 -13.76 -6.69 -16.16
CA TRP A 58 -13.80 -8.05 -16.74
C TRP A 58 -12.97 -9.07 -15.96
N CYS A 59 -12.19 -8.67 -14.95
CA CYS A 59 -11.32 -9.55 -14.18
C CYS A 59 -12.13 -10.41 -13.19
N PRO A 60 -12.20 -11.74 -13.34
CA PRO A 60 -13.02 -12.60 -12.49
C PRO A 60 -12.48 -12.68 -11.05
N TYR A 61 -11.16 -12.67 -10.88
CA TYR A 61 -10.53 -12.67 -9.56
C TYR A 61 -10.80 -11.36 -8.81
N CYS A 62 -10.75 -10.23 -9.52
CA CYS A 62 -11.08 -8.93 -8.95
C CYS A 62 -12.53 -8.90 -8.45
N LYS A 63 -13.48 -9.34 -9.26
CA LYS A 63 -14.92 -9.41 -8.90
C LYS A 63 -15.13 -10.24 -7.64
N ARG A 64 -14.47 -11.38 -7.53
CA ARG A 64 -14.59 -12.27 -6.36
C ARG A 64 -14.07 -11.65 -5.07
N GLU A 65 -13.04 -10.81 -5.15
CA GLU A 65 -12.43 -10.17 -3.98
C GLU A 65 -13.02 -8.77 -3.67
N GLN A 66 -13.87 -8.20 -4.52
CA GLN A 66 -14.49 -6.90 -4.28
C GLN A 66 -15.22 -6.81 -2.93
N PRO A 67 -16.08 -7.77 -2.54
CA PRO A 67 -16.77 -7.69 -1.25
C PRO A 67 -15.82 -7.67 -0.06
N LEU A 68 -14.70 -8.39 -0.17
CA LEU A 68 -13.65 -8.40 0.85
C LEU A 68 -12.96 -7.05 0.96
N ILE A 69 -12.57 -6.45 -0.18
CA ILE A 69 -11.94 -5.12 -0.18
C ILE A 69 -12.88 -4.08 0.43
N ASP A 70 -14.15 -4.10 0.06
CA ASP A 70 -15.16 -3.18 0.59
C ASP A 70 -15.43 -3.43 2.09
N SER A 71 -15.30 -4.67 2.55
CA SER A 71 -15.38 -4.99 3.98
C SER A 71 -14.18 -4.44 4.75
N LEU A 72 -12.98 -4.61 4.24
CA LEU A 72 -11.76 -4.07 4.84
C LEU A 72 -11.76 -2.53 4.86
N ASP A 73 -12.24 -1.88 3.80
CA ASP A 73 -12.40 -0.42 3.74
C ASP A 73 -13.28 0.09 4.89
N ARG A 74 -14.43 -0.55 5.12
CA ARG A 74 -15.33 -0.20 6.22
C ARG A 74 -14.74 -0.52 7.60
N GLU A 75 -14.14 -1.70 7.75
CA GLU A 75 -13.62 -2.18 9.04
C GLU A 75 -12.47 -1.29 9.57
N PHE A 76 -11.59 -0.86 8.68
CA PHE A 76 -10.40 -0.10 9.07
C PHE A 76 -10.50 1.41 8.78
N HIS A 77 -11.67 1.89 8.33
CA HIS A 77 -11.90 3.31 8.02
C HIS A 77 -11.50 4.23 9.18
N ASP A 78 -12.00 3.94 10.38
CA ASP A 78 -11.76 4.75 11.58
C ASP A 78 -10.31 4.63 12.10
N GLN A 79 -9.57 3.61 11.64
CA GLN A 79 -8.14 3.46 11.90
C GLN A 79 -7.28 4.16 10.85
N GLY A 80 -7.89 4.87 9.90
CA GLY A 80 -7.21 5.66 8.87
C GLY A 80 -6.79 4.84 7.64
N LEU A 81 -7.49 3.76 7.30
CA LEU A 81 -7.33 3.10 6.01
C LEU A 81 -7.99 3.94 4.91
N VAL A 82 -7.27 4.15 3.82
CA VAL A 82 -7.77 4.70 2.57
C VAL A 82 -7.60 3.68 1.46
N VAL A 83 -8.71 3.21 0.89
CA VAL A 83 -8.68 2.28 -0.25
C VAL A 83 -8.89 3.07 -1.55
N LEU A 84 -7.92 2.97 -2.47
CA LEU A 84 -8.01 3.48 -3.84
C LEU A 84 -8.06 2.30 -4.80
N ALA A 85 -9.21 2.07 -5.43
CA ALA A 85 -9.37 1.05 -6.46
C ALA A 85 -9.18 1.67 -7.84
N ILE A 86 -8.02 1.42 -8.44
CA ILE A 86 -7.59 1.97 -9.72
C ILE A 86 -8.07 1.03 -10.83
N ASP A 87 -9.04 1.46 -11.61
CA ASP A 87 -9.42 0.77 -12.84
C ASP A 87 -8.37 1.00 -13.92
N VAL A 88 -7.95 -0.06 -14.60
CA VAL A 88 -6.84 0.01 -15.54
C VAL A 88 -7.32 -0.15 -16.99
N ASN A 89 -7.10 0.90 -17.79
CA ASN A 89 -7.30 0.93 -19.24
C ASN A 89 -8.73 0.67 -19.73
N GLU A 90 -9.74 1.00 -18.92
CA GLU A 90 -11.14 0.97 -19.35
C GLU A 90 -11.74 2.39 -19.49
N SER A 91 -12.75 2.52 -20.33
CA SER A 91 -13.43 3.81 -20.48
C SER A 91 -14.26 4.15 -19.24
N LYS A 92 -14.34 5.42 -18.90
CA LYS A 92 -15.22 5.92 -17.83
C LYS A 92 -16.67 5.41 -17.97
N LYS A 93 -17.16 5.29 -19.20
CA LYS A 93 -18.52 4.77 -19.49
C LYS A 93 -18.64 3.30 -19.09
N THR A 94 -17.63 2.47 -19.39
CA THR A 94 -17.59 1.05 -19.02
C THR A 94 -17.59 0.88 -17.51
N VAL A 95 -16.69 1.59 -16.84
CA VAL A 95 -16.57 1.51 -15.37
C VAL A 95 -17.84 2.01 -14.69
N LYS A 96 -18.39 3.15 -15.14
CA LYS A 96 -19.65 3.69 -14.60
C LYS A 96 -20.79 2.68 -14.69
N LYS A 97 -20.99 2.07 -15.86
CA LYS A 97 -22.04 1.06 -16.07
C LYS A 97 -21.84 -0.15 -15.13
N TYR A 98 -20.59 -0.61 -14.98
CA TYR A 98 -20.27 -1.70 -14.08
C TYR A 98 -20.61 -1.38 -12.63
N LEU A 99 -20.28 -0.16 -12.17
CA LEU A 99 -20.51 0.27 -10.79
C LEU A 99 -21.99 0.52 -10.46
N GLU A 100 -22.83 0.78 -11.45
CA GLU A 100 -24.30 0.85 -11.29
C GLU A 100 -24.88 -0.51 -10.87
N GLU A 101 -24.31 -1.60 -11.42
CA GLU A 101 -24.71 -2.97 -11.10
C GLU A 101 -23.93 -3.58 -9.92
N ASN A 102 -22.73 -3.06 -9.66
CA ASN A 102 -21.78 -3.55 -8.66
C ASN A 102 -21.23 -2.38 -7.82
N PRO A 103 -22.03 -1.78 -6.94
CA PRO A 103 -21.62 -0.63 -6.14
C PRO A 103 -20.46 -0.99 -5.20
N ARG A 104 -19.53 -0.05 -5.02
CA ARG A 104 -18.33 -0.19 -4.18
C ARG A 104 -18.33 0.84 -3.06
N SER A 105 -17.84 0.48 -1.87
CA SER A 105 -17.65 1.42 -0.76
C SER A 105 -16.35 2.21 -0.87
N CYS A 106 -15.33 1.61 -1.49
CA CYS A 106 -14.03 2.25 -1.65
C CYS A 106 -14.03 3.31 -2.75
N ARG A 107 -12.95 4.10 -2.80
CA ARG A 107 -12.75 5.18 -3.75
C ARG A 107 -12.28 4.63 -5.10
N ILE A 108 -12.99 4.96 -6.15
CA ILE A 108 -12.66 4.52 -7.53
C ILE A 108 -11.86 5.60 -8.24
N VAL A 109 -10.74 5.19 -8.85
CA VAL A 109 -9.86 6.03 -9.66
C VAL A 109 -9.75 5.41 -11.05
N LEU A 110 -9.82 6.22 -12.11
CA LEU A 110 -9.61 5.78 -13.48
C LEU A 110 -8.15 5.98 -13.89
N THR A 111 -7.64 5.16 -14.80
CA THR A 111 -6.26 5.31 -15.32
C THR A 111 -5.99 6.70 -15.88
N GLU A 112 -6.97 7.36 -16.50
CA GLU A 112 -6.83 8.71 -17.03
C GLU A 112 -6.63 9.79 -15.96
N ASP A 113 -7.00 9.49 -14.72
CA ASP A 113 -6.96 10.41 -13.57
C ASP A 113 -5.75 10.14 -12.63
N THR A 114 -4.82 9.25 -13.03
CA THR A 114 -3.63 8.91 -12.24
C THR A 114 -2.53 8.26 -13.09
N ASN A 115 -1.29 8.32 -12.61
CA ASN A 115 -0.14 7.60 -13.18
C ASN A 115 0.20 6.29 -12.44
N LEU A 116 -0.58 5.91 -11.42
CA LEU A 116 -0.30 4.76 -10.56
C LEU A 116 -0.17 3.45 -11.34
N ALA A 117 -1.04 3.18 -12.32
CA ALA A 117 -0.99 1.95 -13.09
C ALA A 117 0.36 1.75 -13.83
N ALA A 118 0.92 2.82 -14.36
CA ALA A 118 2.24 2.81 -15.02
C ALA A 118 3.37 2.63 -13.99
N MET A 119 3.30 3.33 -12.85
CA MET A 119 4.32 3.27 -11.80
C MET A 119 4.47 1.87 -11.21
N TYR A 120 3.38 1.14 -11.04
CA TYR A 120 3.38 -0.22 -10.51
C TYR A 120 3.37 -1.30 -11.61
N ALA A 121 3.60 -0.92 -12.87
CA ALA A 121 3.58 -1.85 -14.02
C ALA A 121 2.35 -2.77 -13.97
N ALA A 122 1.15 -2.18 -13.81
CA ALA A 122 -0.10 -2.90 -13.63
C ALA A 122 -0.57 -3.53 -14.97
N ASN A 123 -0.05 -4.71 -15.29
CA ASN A 123 -0.33 -5.47 -16.51
C ASN A 123 -1.02 -6.82 -16.26
N SER A 124 -1.28 -7.16 -15.01
CA SER A 124 -2.06 -8.34 -14.58
C SER A 124 -2.92 -7.95 -13.38
N TYR A 125 -4.05 -8.63 -13.17
CA TYR A 125 -5.03 -8.21 -12.17
C TYR A 125 -5.56 -9.38 -11.35
N PRO A 126 -5.88 -9.11 -10.05
CA PRO A 126 -5.63 -7.89 -9.30
C PRO A 126 -4.16 -7.71 -8.90
N ILE A 127 -3.76 -6.47 -8.60
CA ILE A 127 -2.54 -6.16 -7.86
C ILE A 127 -2.96 -5.36 -6.62
N TYR A 128 -2.34 -5.67 -5.50
CA TYR A 128 -2.52 -4.96 -4.24
C TYR A 128 -1.19 -4.40 -3.77
N VAL A 129 -1.19 -3.13 -3.38
CA VAL A 129 -0.03 -2.47 -2.75
C VAL A 129 -0.52 -1.80 -1.48
N VAL A 130 0.14 -2.07 -0.36
CA VAL A 130 -0.14 -1.39 0.91
C VAL A 130 1.00 -0.44 1.21
N ILE A 131 0.65 0.82 1.44
CA ILE A 131 1.57 1.89 1.82
C ILE A 131 1.28 2.23 3.28
N ASP A 132 2.33 2.31 4.10
CA ASP A 132 2.24 2.64 5.51
C ASP A 132 2.02 4.15 5.76
N ARG A 133 1.87 4.53 7.03
CA ARG A 133 1.64 5.91 7.44
C ARG A 133 2.79 6.87 7.13
N ASP A 134 3.98 6.35 6.95
CA ASP A 134 5.19 7.11 6.62
C ASP A 134 5.39 7.25 5.10
N GLY A 135 4.57 6.55 4.30
CA GLY A 135 4.61 6.56 2.83
C GLY A 135 5.55 5.53 2.24
N ASN A 136 5.89 4.48 2.98
CA ASN A 136 6.69 3.37 2.48
C ASN A 136 5.80 2.22 2.03
N ILE A 137 6.26 1.42 1.06
CA ILE A 137 5.59 0.21 0.62
C ILE A 137 5.75 -0.86 1.70
N ALA A 138 4.68 -1.16 2.43
CA ALA A 138 4.65 -2.18 3.48
C ALA A 138 4.49 -3.60 2.92
N ALA A 139 3.79 -3.75 1.79
CA ALA A 139 3.58 -5.03 1.11
C ALA A 139 3.04 -4.85 -0.31
N GLU A 140 3.37 -5.80 -1.18
CA GLU A 140 2.79 -5.94 -2.52
C GLU A 140 2.34 -7.39 -2.75
N GLN A 141 1.23 -7.58 -3.47
CA GLN A 141 0.71 -8.88 -3.89
C GLN A 141 0.19 -8.78 -5.32
N ARG A 142 0.67 -9.66 -6.19
CA ARG A 142 0.17 -9.82 -7.56
C ARG A 142 -0.69 -11.07 -7.65
N GLY A 143 -1.86 -10.94 -8.30
CA GLY A 143 -2.90 -11.97 -8.33
C GLY A 143 -3.80 -11.94 -7.10
N ALA A 144 -4.79 -12.82 -7.08
CA ALA A 144 -5.73 -12.94 -5.97
C ALA A 144 -5.01 -13.17 -4.63
N ALA A 145 -5.38 -12.41 -3.63
CA ALA A 145 -4.72 -12.40 -2.33
C ALA A 145 -5.47 -13.25 -1.28
N GLY A 146 -6.78 -13.18 -1.29
CA GLY A 146 -7.62 -13.72 -0.23
C GLY A 146 -7.51 -12.94 1.09
N GLU A 147 -8.44 -13.18 1.99
CA GLU A 147 -8.59 -12.42 3.23
C GLU A 147 -7.34 -12.46 4.12
N ARG A 148 -6.78 -13.65 4.33
CA ARG A 148 -5.60 -13.82 5.19
C ARG A 148 -4.41 -12.99 4.72
N THR A 149 -4.14 -13.00 3.42
CA THR A 149 -3.02 -12.23 2.85
C THR A 149 -3.26 -10.74 2.98
N LEU A 150 -4.44 -10.25 2.60
CA LEU A 150 -4.78 -8.82 2.70
C LEU A 150 -4.70 -8.32 4.15
N ARG A 151 -5.25 -9.06 5.11
CA ARG A 151 -5.13 -8.70 6.54
C ARG A 151 -3.68 -8.70 7.01
N THR A 152 -2.86 -9.64 6.56
CA THR A 152 -1.43 -9.67 6.88
C THR A 152 -0.70 -8.44 6.30
N MET A 153 -1.02 -8.03 5.08
CA MET A 153 -0.45 -6.83 4.46
C MET A 153 -0.84 -5.57 5.23
N LEU A 154 -2.11 -5.41 5.61
CA LEU A 154 -2.59 -4.28 6.41
C LEU A 154 -1.95 -4.25 7.81
N LYS A 155 -1.78 -5.41 8.45
CA LYS A 155 -1.07 -5.53 9.73
C LYS A 155 0.38 -5.05 9.64
N ARG A 156 1.09 -5.35 8.55
CA ARG A 156 2.46 -4.85 8.32
C ARG A 156 2.52 -3.33 8.23
N ALA A 157 1.46 -2.69 7.74
CA ALA A 157 1.33 -1.24 7.69
C ALA A 157 0.79 -0.62 9.00
N GLY A 158 0.63 -1.42 10.06
CA GLY A 158 0.21 -0.95 11.38
C GLY A 158 -1.31 -0.89 11.61
N LEU A 159 -2.11 -1.59 10.80
CA LEU A 159 -3.54 -1.80 11.08
C LEU A 159 -3.74 -3.16 11.79
N ALA A 160 -4.43 -3.13 12.91
CA ALA A 160 -4.81 -4.33 13.64
C ALA A 160 -6.34 -4.49 13.64
N PRO A 161 -6.87 -5.72 13.58
CA PRO A 161 -8.31 -5.92 13.79
C PRO A 161 -8.75 -5.27 15.10
N PRO A 162 -9.96 -4.72 15.19
CA PRO A 162 -10.50 -4.23 16.47
C PRO A 162 -10.48 -5.37 17.48
N GLU A 163 -10.07 -5.08 18.71
CA GLU A 163 -10.14 -6.04 19.81
C GLU A 163 -11.60 -6.46 20.01
N GLN A 164 -11.85 -7.77 19.99
CA GLN A 164 -13.18 -8.35 20.21
C GLN A 164 -13.48 -8.43 21.70
#